data_e6c07f73e12f6e714959e7d2443b30fd
#
_entry.id   e6c07f73e12f6e714959e7d2443b30fd
#
_cell.length_a   1.000
_cell.length_b   1.000
_cell.length_c   1.000
_cell.angle_alpha   90.00
_cell.angle_beta   90.00
_cell.angle_gamma   90.00
#
_symmetry.space_group_name_H-M   'P 1'
#
loop_
_entity.id
_entity.type
_entity.pdbx_description
1 polymer ?
#
loop_
_entity_poly.entity_id
_entity_poly.type
_entity_poly.pdbx_seq_one_letter_code
_entity_poly.pdbx_strand_id
1 'polypeptide(L)'
;MKKMYYPVVALAIGHLITDMQGGALPIVLPQLKEMFSLSYSQLAAIVLLQNIMSSVIQPAFGYLTDRRSLPRFLPFCAAMAGAGFALVGWVSSYTMLLCTVIFISLASATYHPQASKTVNFLSDDSNRTKNMGLFSIGGNAGMAAGSIFMTFLLGLAGGIHNTIYFAIPSLLVFAMMAKAMPDYIRVNKEHELQQAQKEKQGEGEKISYWALFLILFYIFMRSSIHSGISTYLPLYFMKFRGFEGVFASSLVSGFLLGGVAGNYIGAILSDKLGARKILLGSITLSIPAIYAITIATTPFLAMTAVVLAGFFIIGSFATTIIIAQCMLPNNVGMASGLTIGFSVGLGGFGVTILGALADKFGLPVVMQLMAWLPIIAAIVALGIPIPKKLKK
;
A
#
# COMPACT_ATOMS: atom_id res chain seq x y z
N MET A 1 8.71 27.63 -0.66
CA MET A 1 8.62 26.38 0.13
C MET A 1 7.27 26.09 0.76
N LYS A 2 6.55 27.03 1.39
CA LYS A 2 5.21 26.76 1.99
C LYS A 2 4.09 26.37 0.99
N LYS A 3 4.14 26.82 -0.27
CA LYS A 3 3.08 26.52 -1.27
C LYS A 3 3.09 25.09 -1.82
N MET A 4 4.21 24.37 -1.79
CA MET A 4 4.30 22.99 -2.34
C MET A 4 3.85 21.90 -1.36
N TYR A 5 3.71 22.20 -0.08
CA TYR A 5 3.30 21.20 0.92
C TYR A 5 1.81 20.81 0.81
N TYR A 6 0.93 21.79 0.52
CA TYR A 6 -0.52 21.54 0.40
C TYR A 6 -0.88 20.52 -0.70
N PRO A 7 -0.36 20.61 -1.95
CA PRO A 7 -0.66 19.62 -2.98
C PRO A 7 -0.25 18.19 -2.60
N VAL A 8 0.88 18.00 -1.91
CA VAL A 8 1.33 16.68 -1.44
C VAL A 8 0.41 16.15 -0.34
N VAL A 9 0.01 16.99 0.62
CA VAL A 9 -0.95 16.62 1.67
C VAL A 9 -2.30 16.26 1.06
N ALA A 10 -2.77 17.02 0.07
CA ALA A 10 -4.02 16.74 -0.62
C ALA A 10 -3.98 15.37 -1.34
N LEU A 11 -2.86 15.00 -1.96
CA LEU A 11 -2.66 13.65 -2.53
C LEU A 11 -2.62 12.56 -1.44
N ALA A 12 -2.01 12.82 -0.28
CA ALA A 12 -1.98 11.87 0.82
C ALA A 12 -3.38 11.62 1.41
N ILE A 13 -4.18 12.67 1.57
CA ILE A 13 -5.59 12.56 2.01
C ILE A 13 -6.44 11.90 0.91
N GLY A 14 -6.18 12.22 -0.37
CA GLY A 14 -6.79 11.51 -1.50
C GLY A 14 -6.50 10.02 -1.46
N HIS A 15 -5.26 9.61 -1.11
CA HIS A 15 -4.88 8.22 -0.93
C HIS A 15 -5.65 7.57 0.23
N LEU A 16 -5.80 8.30 1.35
CA LEU A 16 -6.58 7.84 2.50
C LEU A 16 -8.02 7.52 2.08
N ILE A 17 -8.70 8.45 1.40
CA ILE A 17 -10.11 8.26 0.97
C ILE A 17 -10.22 7.15 -0.08
N THR A 18 -9.25 7.06 -1.00
CA THR A 18 -9.21 6.00 -2.01
C THR A 18 -9.12 4.61 -1.37
N ASP A 19 -8.35 4.45 -0.29
CA ASP A 19 -8.12 3.14 0.33
C ASP A 19 -9.11 2.82 1.46
N MET A 20 -9.91 3.78 1.93
CA MET A 20 -10.98 3.53 2.90
C MET A 20 -11.93 2.42 2.46
N GLN A 21 -12.26 2.34 1.18
CA GLN A 21 -13.13 1.29 0.63
C GLN A 21 -12.52 -0.12 0.78
N GLY A 22 -11.18 -0.22 0.68
CA GLY A 22 -10.47 -1.49 0.86
C GLY A 22 -10.58 -2.03 2.28
N GLY A 23 -10.50 -1.14 3.27
CA GLY A 23 -10.72 -1.49 4.67
C GLY A 23 -12.19 -1.69 5.06
N ALA A 24 -13.11 -1.01 4.38
CA ALA A 24 -14.54 -1.09 4.68
C ALA A 24 -15.22 -2.33 4.08
N LEU A 25 -14.77 -2.81 2.91
CA LEU A 25 -15.42 -3.93 2.23
C LEU A 25 -15.48 -5.21 3.08
N PRO A 26 -14.41 -5.67 3.76
CA PRO A 26 -14.50 -6.85 4.62
C PRO A 26 -15.56 -6.73 5.72
N ILE A 27 -15.81 -5.52 6.22
CA ILE A 27 -16.75 -5.23 7.32
C ILE A 27 -18.21 -5.41 6.86
N VAL A 28 -18.52 -5.14 5.60
CA VAL A 28 -19.89 -5.29 5.06
C VAL A 28 -20.17 -6.68 4.46
N LEU A 29 -19.15 -7.53 4.26
CA LEU A 29 -19.33 -8.86 3.65
C LEU A 29 -20.38 -9.73 4.37
N PRO A 30 -20.46 -9.78 5.71
CA PRO A 30 -21.51 -10.56 6.39
C PRO A 30 -22.92 -10.11 6.02
N GLN A 31 -23.18 -8.78 6.00
CA GLN A 31 -24.48 -8.24 5.64
C GLN A 31 -24.81 -8.47 4.16
N LEU A 32 -23.84 -8.34 3.27
CA LEU A 32 -24.00 -8.66 1.85
C LEU A 32 -24.30 -10.15 1.63
N LYS A 33 -23.67 -11.01 2.44
CA LYS A 33 -23.96 -12.46 2.42
C LYS A 33 -25.42 -12.75 2.75
N GLU A 34 -25.95 -12.13 3.77
CA GLU A 34 -27.35 -12.30 4.20
C GLU A 34 -28.30 -11.69 3.15
N MET A 35 -28.03 -10.44 2.72
CA MET A 35 -28.88 -9.71 1.77
C MET A 35 -29.09 -10.46 0.43
N PHE A 36 -28.05 -11.07 -0.10
CA PHE A 36 -28.07 -11.78 -1.39
C PHE A 36 -27.99 -13.29 -1.28
N SER A 37 -28.05 -13.87 -0.07
CA SER A 37 -27.91 -15.31 0.19
C SER A 37 -26.66 -15.91 -0.46
N LEU A 38 -25.49 -15.19 -0.35
CA LEU A 38 -24.26 -15.56 -1.05
C LEU A 38 -23.61 -16.79 -0.43
N SER A 39 -23.03 -17.62 -1.30
CA SER A 39 -22.10 -18.68 -0.88
C SER A 39 -20.76 -18.05 -0.44
N TYR A 40 -19.95 -18.80 0.31
CA TYR A 40 -18.59 -18.38 0.67
C TYR A 40 -17.70 -18.17 -0.55
N SER A 41 -17.89 -18.96 -1.61
CA SER A 41 -17.18 -18.79 -2.88
C SER A 41 -17.52 -17.47 -3.56
N GLN A 42 -18.78 -17.03 -3.51
CA GLN A 42 -19.20 -15.74 -4.05
C GLN A 42 -18.63 -14.58 -3.23
N LEU A 43 -18.54 -14.69 -1.90
CA LEU A 43 -17.84 -13.71 -1.06
C LEU A 43 -16.34 -13.61 -1.40
N ALA A 44 -15.69 -14.75 -1.54
CA ALA A 44 -14.29 -14.81 -1.93
C ALA A 44 -14.06 -14.18 -3.31
N ALA A 45 -15.00 -14.38 -4.25
CA ALA A 45 -14.93 -13.77 -5.58
C ALA A 45 -15.01 -12.24 -5.54
N ILE A 46 -15.79 -11.65 -4.63
CA ILE A 46 -15.84 -10.19 -4.44
C ILE A 46 -14.45 -9.67 -4.03
N VAL A 47 -13.83 -10.29 -3.03
CA VAL A 47 -12.51 -9.88 -2.52
C VAL A 47 -11.42 -10.10 -3.58
N LEU A 48 -11.45 -11.24 -4.26
CA LEU A 48 -10.51 -11.55 -5.34
C LEU A 48 -10.62 -10.51 -6.47
N LEU A 49 -11.84 -10.19 -6.88
CA LEU A 49 -12.11 -9.22 -7.93
C LEU A 49 -11.59 -7.83 -7.54
N GLN A 50 -11.84 -7.39 -6.29
CA GLN A 50 -11.29 -6.15 -5.77
C GLN A 50 -9.76 -6.15 -5.84
N ASN A 51 -9.10 -7.19 -5.36
CA ASN A 51 -7.64 -7.28 -5.33
C ASN A 51 -7.03 -7.29 -6.75
N ILE A 52 -7.62 -8.03 -7.68
CA ILE A 52 -7.14 -8.05 -9.07
C ILE A 52 -7.29 -6.66 -9.70
N MET A 53 -8.48 -6.06 -9.59
CA MET A 53 -8.79 -4.79 -10.24
C MET A 53 -8.08 -3.59 -9.59
N SER A 54 -7.88 -3.61 -8.27
CA SER A 54 -7.22 -2.50 -7.58
C SER A 54 -5.70 -2.61 -7.52
N SER A 55 -5.11 -3.81 -7.65
CA SER A 55 -3.69 -4.03 -7.39
C SER A 55 -2.94 -4.60 -8.60
N VAL A 56 -3.42 -5.72 -9.17
CA VAL A 56 -2.69 -6.40 -10.25
C VAL A 56 -2.69 -5.58 -11.54
N ILE A 57 -3.75 -4.81 -11.78
CA ILE A 57 -3.90 -3.96 -12.98
C ILE A 57 -3.14 -2.63 -12.85
N GLN A 58 -2.71 -2.22 -11.66
CA GLN A 58 -2.03 -0.93 -11.45
C GLN A 58 -0.82 -0.66 -12.36
N PRO A 59 0.08 -1.62 -12.66
CA PRO A 59 1.17 -1.38 -13.59
C PRO A 59 0.72 -0.98 -14.99
N ALA A 60 -0.39 -1.55 -15.47
CA ALA A 60 -0.97 -1.21 -16.77
C ALA A 60 -1.52 0.23 -16.78
N PHE A 61 -2.24 0.63 -15.73
CA PHE A 61 -2.66 2.03 -15.56
C PHE A 61 -1.46 2.96 -15.38
N GLY A 62 -0.43 2.53 -14.67
CA GLY A 62 0.82 3.27 -14.54
C GLY A 62 1.46 3.56 -15.89
N TYR A 63 1.58 2.53 -16.75
CA TYR A 63 2.07 2.69 -18.11
C TYR A 63 1.19 3.62 -18.96
N LEU A 64 -0.14 3.49 -18.84
CA LEU A 64 -1.07 4.37 -19.54
C LEU A 64 -0.92 5.84 -19.13
N THR A 65 -0.79 6.10 -17.82
CA THR A 65 -0.59 7.48 -17.31
C THR A 65 0.78 8.05 -17.64
N ASP A 66 1.78 7.21 -17.94
CA ASP A 66 3.07 7.67 -18.45
C ASP A 66 2.99 8.10 -19.91
N ARG A 67 2.14 7.44 -20.72
CA ARG A 67 1.88 7.82 -22.12
C ARG A 67 0.95 9.01 -22.26
N ARG A 68 -0.04 9.12 -21.37
CA ARG A 68 -1.03 10.19 -21.33
C ARG A 68 -1.20 10.63 -19.89
N SER A 69 -0.49 11.65 -19.49
CA SER A 69 -0.61 12.17 -18.12
C SER A 69 -2.03 12.68 -17.86
N LEU A 70 -2.63 12.18 -16.79
CA LEU A 70 -4.04 12.41 -16.46
C LEU A 70 -4.21 13.10 -15.08
N PRO A 71 -3.46 14.18 -14.75
CA PRO A 71 -3.54 14.81 -13.43
C PRO A 71 -4.93 15.36 -13.11
N ARG A 72 -5.72 15.72 -14.15
CA ARG A 72 -7.10 16.20 -13.99
C ARG A 72 -8.05 15.14 -13.43
N PHE A 73 -7.74 13.84 -13.65
CA PHE A 73 -8.56 12.73 -13.15
C PHE A 73 -8.30 12.40 -11.67
N LEU A 74 -7.21 12.89 -11.07
CA LEU A 74 -6.86 12.57 -9.67
C LEU A 74 -7.99 12.85 -8.67
N PRO A 75 -8.63 14.05 -8.64
CA PRO A 75 -9.75 14.30 -7.73
C PRO A 75 -10.94 13.38 -8.00
N PHE A 76 -11.22 13.12 -9.28
CA PHE A 76 -12.32 12.23 -9.66
C PHE A 76 -12.06 10.80 -9.22
N CYS A 77 -10.87 10.25 -9.46
CA CYS A 77 -10.53 8.89 -9.06
C CYS A 77 -10.62 8.71 -7.54
N ALA A 78 -10.06 9.65 -6.76
CA ALA A 78 -10.14 9.59 -5.31
C ALA A 78 -11.59 9.67 -4.80
N ALA A 79 -12.39 10.59 -5.35
CA ALA A 79 -13.79 10.73 -4.99
C ALA A 79 -14.63 9.53 -5.43
N MET A 80 -14.41 9.01 -6.65
CA MET A 80 -15.15 7.86 -7.19
C MET A 80 -14.87 6.57 -6.43
N ALA A 81 -13.65 6.36 -5.93
CA ALA A 81 -13.34 5.21 -5.10
C ALA A 81 -14.20 5.20 -3.82
N GLY A 82 -14.22 6.32 -3.09
CA GLY A 82 -15.02 6.44 -1.86
C GLY A 82 -16.51 6.59 -2.11
N ALA A 83 -16.95 7.46 -3.04
CA ALA A 83 -18.37 7.65 -3.37
C ALA A 83 -18.99 6.41 -4.05
N GLY A 84 -18.19 5.65 -4.81
CA GLY A 84 -18.64 4.36 -5.34
C GLY A 84 -18.95 3.37 -4.24
N PHE A 85 -18.15 3.36 -3.15
CA PHE A 85 -18.43 2.52 -1.99
C PHE A 85 -19.74 2.91 -1.28
N ALA A 86 -20.15 4.17 -1.35
CA ALA A 86 -21.45 4.62 -0.85
C ALA A 86 -22.63 3.84 -1.46
N LEU A 87 -22.49 3.35 -2.69
CA LEU A 87 -23.52 2.59 -3.38
C LEU A 87 -23.59 1.11 -2.97
N VAL A 88 -22.56 0.57 -2.29
CA VAL A 88 -22.49 -0.87 -1.97
C VAL A 88 -23.67 -1.37 -1.14
N GLY A 89 -24.19 -0.57 -0.23
CA GLY A 89 -25.38 -0.91 0.57
C GLY A 89 -26.72 -0.67 -0.14
N TRP A 90 -26.69 -0.18 -1.39
CA TRP A 90 -27.88 0.19 -2.17
C TRP A 90 -28.05 -0.61 -3.46
N VAL A 91 -27.11 -1.52 -3.74
CA VAL A 91 -27.23 -2.41 -4.90
C VAL A 91 -28.34 -3.43 -4.71
N SER A 92 -29.04 -3.78 -5.78
CA SER A 92 -30.20 -4.68 -5.77
C SER A 92 -29.89 -6.12 -6.19
N SER A 93 -28.66 -6.41 -6.63
CA SER A 93 -28.26 -7.75 -7.08
C SER A 93 -26.76 -7.99 -6.89
N TYR A 94 -26.38 -9.27 -6.83
CA TYR A 94 -24.98 -9.69 -6.80
C TYR A 94 -24.17 -9.18 -8.00
N THR A 95 -24.77 -9.20 -9.20
CA THR A 95 -24.11 -8.68 -10.41
C THR A 95 -23.86 -7.18 -10.30
N MET A 96 -24.84 -6.40 -9.81
CA MET A 96 -24.65 -4.96 -9.60
C MET A 96 -23.57 -4.69 -8.53
N LEU A 97 -23.48 -5.52 -7.49
CA LEU A 97 -22.42 -5.46 -6.49
C LEU A 97 -21.05 -5.67 -7.14
N LEU A 98 -20.88 -6.71 -7.98
CA LEU A 98 -19.62 -6.98 -8.68
C LEU A 98 -19.23 -5.81 -9.61
N CYS A 99 -20.18 -5.26 -10.38
CA CYS A 99 -19.94 -4.08 -11.22
C CYS A 99 -19.50 -2.88 -10.39
N THR A 100 -20.14 -2.64 -9.24
CA THR A 100 -19.78 -1.56 -8.31
C THR A 100 -18.37 -1.75 -7.77
N VAL A 101 -18.00 -2.97 -7.35
CA VAL A 101 -16.65 -3.30 -6.86
C VAL A 101 -15.60 -3.12 -7.95
N ILE A 102 -15.87 -3.54 -9.19
CA ILE A 102 -14.98 -3.30 -10.34
C ILE A 102 -14.74 -1.79 -10.53
N PHE A 103 -15.82 -1.01 -10.56
CA PHE A 103 -15.77 0.43 -10.77
C PHE A 103 -14.92 1.16 -9.72
N ILE A 104 -15.16 0.85 -8.44
CA ILE A 104 -14.40 1.40 -7.31
C ILE A 104 -12.92 1.02 -7.43
N SER A 105 -12.65 -0.25 -7.73
CA SER A 105 -11.30 -0.79 -7.82
C SER A 105 -10.51 -0.19 -8.98
N LEU A 106 -11.15 0.04 -10.14
CA LEU A 106 -10.52 0.71 -11.28
C LEU A 106 -10.19 2.18 -10.98
N ALA A 107 -11.07 2.88 -10.25
CA ALA A 107 -10.78 4.24 -9.79
C ALA A 107 -9.54 4.27 -8.88
N SER A 108 -9.44 3.33 -7.94
CA SER A 108 -8.27 3.14 -7.09
C SER A 108 -7.02 2.78 -7.90
N ALA A 109 -7.11 1.82 -8.83
CA ALA A 109 -6.00 1.39 -9.68
C ALA A 109 -5.42 2.51 -10.54
N THR A 110 -6.26 3.46 -10.96
CA THR A 110 -5.85 4.64 -11.74
C THR A 110 -5.23 5.71 -10.83
N TYR A 111 -5.79 5.89 -9.62
CA TYR A 111 -5.34 6.90 -8.68
C TYR A 111 -3.89 6.70 -8.25
N HIS A 112 -3.54 5.49 -7.78
CA HIS A 112 -2.24 5.22 -7.15
C HIS A 112 -1.03 5.56 -8.02
N PRO A 113 -0.90 5.07 -9.27
CA PRO A 113 0.27 5.35 -10.09
C PRO A 113 0.34 6.84 -10.50
N GLN A 114 -0.80 7.46 -10.84
CA GLN A 114 -0.82 8.87 -11.22
C GLN A 114 -0.54 9.79 -10.03
N ALA A 115 -1.09 9.48 -8.85
CA ALA A 115 -0.85 10.27 -7.64
C ALA A 115 0.60 10.14 -7.16
N SER A 116 1.14 8.93 -7.07
CA SER A 116 2.53 8.67 -6.69
C SER A 116 3.52 9.36 -7.65
N LYS A 117 3.27 9.30 -8.96
CA LYS A 117 4.01 10.04 -9.99
C LYS A 117 3.97 11.54 -9.72
N THR A 118 2.79 12.10 -9.46
CA THR A 118 2.62 13.53 -9.19
C THR A 118 3.31 13.95 -7.88
N VAL A 119 3.30 13.11 -6.83
CA VAL A 119 4.08 13.34 -5.60
C VAL A 119 5.58 13.42 -5.92
N ASN A 120 6.09 12.52 -6.76
CA ASN A 120 7.49 12.54 -7.20
C ASN A 120 7.83 13.89 -7.87
N PHE A 121 6.97 14.38 -8.78
CA PHE A 121 7.19 15.62 -9.53
C PHE A 121 7.03 16.89 -8.69
N LEU A 122 6.23 16.84 -7.61
CA LEU A 122 6.11 17.92 -6.62
C LEU A 122 7.29 17.99 -5.65
N SER A 123 8.20 17.01 -5.70
CA SER A 123 9.25 16.84 -4.69
C SER A 123 10.64 17.16 -5.23
N ASP A 124 11.45 17.77 -4.37
CA ASP A 124 12.88 17.99 -4.61
C ASP A 124 13.70 16.77 -4.15
N ASP A 125 14.96 16.68 -4.56
CA ASP A 125 15.89 15.62 -4.16
C ASP A 125 16.10 15.52 -2.64
N SER A 126 15.86 16.64 -1.89
CA SER A 126 16.01 16.69 -0.43
C SER A 126 14.81 16.15 0.36
N ASN A 127 13.62 16.06 -0.26
CA ASN A 127 12.37 15.72 0.42
C ASN A 127 11.53 14.66 -0.32
N ARG A 128 12.05 14.10 -1.41
CA ARG A 128 11.31 13.21 -2.31
C ARG A 128 10.80 11.96 -1.58
N THR A 129 11.67 11.27 -0.85
CA THR A 129 11.27 10.06 -0.12
C THR A 129 10.36 10.38 1.06
N LYS A 130 10.61 11.50 1.76
CA LYS A 130 9.73 11.99 2.83
C LYS A 130 8.31 12.25 2.33
N ASN A 131 8.15 12.93 1.19
CA ASN A 131 6.84 13.22 0.62
C ASN A 131 6.15 11.94 0.14
N MET A 132 6.90 10.99 -0.41
CA MET A 132 6.38 9.66 -0.75
C MET A 132 5.97 8.88 0.49
N GLY A 133 6.71 9.00 1.60
CA GLY A 133 6.34 8.44 2.89
C GLY A 133 5.01 9.00 3.41
N LEU A 134 4.83 10.33 3.34
CA LEU A 134 3.56 10.98 3.71
C LEU A 134 2.39 10.49 2.85
N PHE A 135 2.60 10.38 1.53
CA PHE A 135 1.60 9.81 0.62
C PHE A 135 1.25 8.36 0.99
N SER A 136 2.25 7.53 1.30
CA SER A 136 2.05 6.12 1.66
C SER A 136 1.33 5.93 2.99
N ILE A 137 1.55 6.84 3.97
CA ILE A 137 0.78 6.85 5.23
C ILE A 137 -0.71 7.02 4.94
N GLY A 138 -1.07 7.88 3.97
CA GLY A 138 -2.46 8.07 3.55
C GLY A 138 -3.15 6.74 3.27
N GLY A 139 -2.56 5.86 2.45
CA GLY A 139 -3.15 4.55 2.12
C GLY A 139 -3.35 3.65 3.33
N ASN A 140 -2.30 3.44 4.15
CA ASN A 140 -2.39 2.60 5.33
C ASN A 140 -3.42 3.14 6.36
N ALA A 141 -3.43 4.46 6.57
CA ALA A 141 -4.41 5.12 7.41
C ALA A 141 -5.83 5.01 6.84
N GLY A 142 -5.97 5.06 5.51
CA GLY A 142 -7.24 4.89 4.81
C GLY A 142 -7.87 3.52 5.05
N MET A 143 -7.09 2.45 4.92
CA MET A 143 -7.58 1.10 5.20
C MET A 143 -8.06 0.95 6.66
N ALA A 144 -7.29 1.46 7.62
CA ALA A 144 -7.69 1.44 9.04
C ALA A 144 -8.92 2.31 9.29
N ALA A 145 -8.95 3.53 8.76
CA ALA A 145 -10.07 4.45 8.91
C ALA A 145 -11.35 3.91 8.26
N GLY A 146 -11.23 3.25 7.11
CA GLY A 146 -12.36 2.61 6.42
C GLY A 146 -13.02 1.53 7.27
N SER A 147 -12.22 0.64 7.87
CA SER A 147 -12.72 -0.40 8.77
C SER A 147 -13.43 0.20 9.98
N ILE A 148 -12.81 1.18 10.65
CA ILE A 148 -13.36 1.84 11.85
C ILE A 148 -14.65 2.59 11.49
N PHE A 149 -14.61 3.37 10.41
CA PHE A 149 -15.76 4.18 9.97
C PHE A 149 -16.94 3.30 9.59
N MET A 150 -16.70 2.20 8.84
CA MET A 150 -17.78 1.28 8.47
C MET A 150 -18.34 0.54 9.67
N THR A 151 -17.51 0.09 10.59
CA THR A 151 -17.95 -0.54 11.84
C THR A 151 -18.87 0.42 12.65
N PHE A 152 -18.48 1.68 12.76
CA PHE A 152 -19.30 2.71 13.39
C PHE A 152 -20.64 2.89 12.66
N LEU A 153 -20.62 3.01 11.33
CA LEU A 153 -21.82 3.20 10.53
C LEU A 153 -22.81 2.03 10.62
N LEU A 154 -22.31 0.78 10.68
CA LEU A 154 -23.17 -0.39 10.86
C LEU A 154 -23.86 -0.43 12.23
N GLY A 155 -23.27 0.19 13.24
CA GLY A 155 -23.89 0.34 14.57
C GLY A 155 -25.02 1.36 14.62
N LEU A 156 -25.18 2.21 13.60
CA LEU A 156 -26.27 3.19 13.54
C LEU A 156 -27.54 2.57 12.94
N ALA A 157 -28.70 3.20 13.24
CA ALA A 157 -29.96 2.84 12.57
C ALA A 157 -29.81 2.99 11.05
N GLY A 158 -30.23 1.96 10.29
CA GLY A 158 -30.04 1.90 8.82
C GLY A 158 -29.05 0.85 8.35
N GLY A 159 -28.16 0.36 9.23
CA GLY A 159 -27.25 -0.77 8.95
C GLY A 159 -26.40 -0.53 7.70
N ILE A 160 -26.43 -1.47 6.75
CA ILE A 160 -25.61 -1.42 5.55
C ILE A 160 -25.91 -0.21 4.63
N HIS A 161 -27.13 0.34 4.68
CA HIS A 161 -27.49 1.52 3.87
C HIS A 161 -26.69 2.77 4.28
N ASN A 162 -26.12 2.77 5.49
CA ASN A 162 -25.25 3.84 5.96
C ASN A 162 -23.90 3.92 5.20
N THR A 163 -23.60 2.99 4.28
CA THR A 163 -22.50 3.15 3.32
C THR A 163 -22.59 4.47 2.56
N ILE A 164 -23.80 5.05 2.41
CA ILE A 164 -24.02 6.34 1.75
C ILE A 164 -23.16 7.46 2.35
N TYR A 165 -22.84 7.39 3.64
CA TYR A 165 -21.99 8.38 4.30
C TYR A 165 -20.54 8.41 3.83
N PHE A 166 -20.06 7.39 3.08
CA PHE A 166 -18.76 7.44 2.39
C PHE A 166 -18.71 8.54 1.31
N ALA A 167 -19.85 9.00 0.82
CA ALA A 167 -19.91 10.13 -0.10
C ALA A 167 -19.39 11.44 0.52
N ILE A 168 -19.55 11.65 1.84
CA ILE A 168 -19.17 12.89 2.51
C ILE A 168 -17.67 13.12 2.44
N PRO A 169 -16.79 12.23 2.97
CA PRO A 169 -15.35 12.42 2.87
C PRO A 169 -14.87 12.43 1.41
N SER A 170 -15.55 11.72 0.50
CA SER A 170 -15.23 11.69 -0.93
C SER A 170 -15.45 13.05 -1.61
N LEU A 171 -16.56 13.73 -1.31
CA LEU A 171 -16.84 15.08 -1.82
C LEU A 171 -15.87 16.11 -1.24
N LEU A 172 -15.53 16.00 0.05
CA LEU A 172 -14.56 16.88 0.70
C LEU A 172 -13.16 16.75 0.05
N VAL A 173 -12.71 15.51 -0.20
CA VAL A 173 -11.41 15.28 -0.86
C VAL A 173 -11.42 15.76 -2.30
N PHE A 174 -12.53 15.58 -3.01
CA PHE A 174 -12.67 16.14 -4.36
C PHE A 174 -12.43 17.64 -4.38
N ALA A 175 -13.12 18.39 -3.52
CA ALA A 175 -12.97 19.84 -3.42
C ALA A 175 -11.53 20.26 -3.04
N MET A 176 -10.95 19.55 -2.08
CA MET A 176 -9.57 19.79 -1.63
C MET A 176 -8.55 19.55 -2.77
N MET A 177 -8.66 18.44 -3.50
CA MET A 177 -7.77 18.11 -4.60
C MET A 177 -8.02 18.99 -5.84
N ALA A 178 -9.26 19.39 -6.09
CA ALA A 178 -9.59 20.34 -7.16
C ALA A 178 -8.88 21.69 -6.94
N LYS A 179 -8.77 22.14 -5.70
CA LYS A 179 -7.99 23.35 -5.35
C LYS A 179 -6.49 23.20 -5.66
N ALA A 180 -5.93 21.99 -5.54
CA ALA A 180 -4.53 21.70 -5.86
C ALA A 180 -4.30 21.37 -7.35
N MET A 181 -5.35 21.25 -8.15
CA MET A 181 -5.31 20.86 -9.57
C MET A 181 -4.32 21.69 -10.42
N PRO A 182 -4.25 23.03 -10.28
CA PRO A 182 -3.30 23.81 -11.08
C PRO A 182 -1.85 23.38 -10.88
N ASP A 183 -1.48 23.02 -9.63
CA ASP A 183 -0.13 22.53 -9.32
C ASP A 183 0.11 21.14 -9.92
N TYR A 184 -0.88 20.25 -9.87
CA TYR A 184 -0.77 18.92 -10.48
C TYR A 184 -0.56 19.00 -12.00
N ILE A 185 -1.34 19.84 -12.68
CA ILE A 185 -1.21 20.05 -14.12
C ILE A 185 0.16 20.63 -14.46
N ARG A 186 0.59 21.66 -13.72
CA ARG A 186 1.85 22.34 -13.94
C ARG A 186 3.04 21.40 -13.86
N VAL A 187 3.20 20.66 -12.75
CA VAL A 187 4.37 19.78 -12.55
C VAL A 187 4.41 18.62 -13.52
N ASN A 188 3.25 18.05 -13.88
CA ASN A 188 3.18 16.98 -14.87
C ASN A 188 3.58 17.50 -16.26
N LYS A 189 3.09 18.69 -16.66
CA LYS A 189 3.46 19.32 -17.94
C LYS A 189 4.93 19.72 -18.01
N GLU A 190 5.47 20.29 -16.93
CA GLU A 190 6.89 20.64 -16.83
C GLU A 190 7.79 19.40 -17.02
N HIS A 191 7.40 18.28 -16.39
CA HIS A 191 8.13 17.02 -16.53
C HIS A 191 8.02 16.43 -17.95
N GLU A 192 6.85 16.46 -18.58
CA GLU A 192 6.66 16.03 -19.96
C GLU A 192 7.55 16.82 -20.94
N LEU A 193 7.63 18.13 -20.75
CA LEU A 193 8.49 18.99 -21.58
C LEU A 193 9.98 18.69 -21.38
N GLN A 194 10.42 18.46 -20.15
CA GLN A 194 11.80 18.10 -19.84
C GLN A 194 12.15 16.73 -20.44
N GLN A 195 11.23 15.77 -20.35
CA GLN A 195 11.44 14.43 -20.93
C GLN A 195 11.55 14.50 -22.46
N ALA A 196 10.66 15.23 -23.13
CA ALA A 196 10.69 15.42 -24.57
C ALA A 196 11.99 16.11 -25.04
N GLN A 197 12.55 17.03 -24.24
CA GLN A 197 13.84 17.66 -24.53
C GLN A 197 15.00 16.66 -24.43
N LYS A 198 15.03 15.83 -23.38
CA LYS A 198 16.06 14.78 -23.19
C LYS A 198 16.03 13.74 -24.30
N GLU A 199 14.84 13.31 -24.72
CA GLU A 199 14.68 12.36 -25.83
C GLU A 199 15.24 12.93 -27.15
N LYS A 200 15.01 14.23 -27.42
CA LYS A 200 15.58 14.91 -28.59
C LYS A 200 17.11 15.01 -28.55
N GLN A 201 17.70 15.07 -27.36
CA GLN A 201 19.14 15.13 -27.16
C GLN A 201 19.80 13.74 -27.18
N GLY A 202 19.03 12.67 -27.35
CA GLY A 202 19.54 11.29 -27.35
C GLY A 202 19.98 10.79 -25.97
N GLU A 203 19.63 11.50 -24.92
CA GLU A 203 19.89 11.13 -23.51
C GLU A 203 18.86 10.11 -22.99
N GLY A 204 18.62 9.03 -23.73
CA GLY A 204 17.81 7.92 -23.27
C GLY A 204 18.51 7.15 -22.15
N GLU A 205 18.03 7.22 -20.91
CA GLU A 205 18.56 6.39 -19.84
C GLU A 205 18.26 4.90 -20.14
N LYS A 206 19.32 4.08 -20.18
CA LYS A 206 19.19 2.63 -20.39
C LYS A 206 18.55 2.00 -19.15
N ILE A 207 17.39 1.37 -19.33
CA ILE A 207 16.71 0.62 -18.26
C ILE A 207 17.54 -0.65 -17.98
N SER A 208 17.96 -0.81 -16.73
CA SER A 208 18.53 -2.06 -16.26
C SER A 208 17.43 -2.98 -15.77
N TYR A 209 16.98 -3.92 -16.61
CA TYR A 209 15.99 -4.93 -16.23
C TYR A 209 16.44 -5.78 -15.05
N TRP A 210 17.75 -6.01 -14.91
CA TRP A 210 18.32 -6.71 -13.77
C TRP A 210 18.12 -5.92 -12.47
N ALA A 211 18.37 -4.62 -12.49
CA ALA A 211 18.12 -3.75 -11.33
C ALA A 211 16.65 -3.73 -10.94
N LEU A 212 15.75 -3.66 -11.94
CA LEU A 212 14.31 -3.73 -11.73
C LEU A 212 13.89 -5.09 -11.14
N PHE A 213 14.43 -6.19 -11.64
CA PHE A 213 14.18 -7.52 -11.07
C PHE A 213 14.61 -7.60 -9.61
N LEU A 214 15.80 -7.12 -9.27
CA LEU A 214 16.29 -7.14 -7.88
C LEU A 214 15.40 -6.35 -6.92
N ILE A 215 14.97 -5.14 -7.32
CA ILE A 215 14.08 -4.34 -6.46
C ILE A 215 12.70 -4.98 -6.31
N LEU A 216 12.14 -5.56 -7.38
CA LEU A 216 10.86 -6.27 -7.32
C LEU A 216 10.95 -7.55 -6.48
N PHE A 217 12.06 -8.28 -6.56
CA PHE A 217 12.29 -9.46 -5.74
C PHE A 217 12.47 -9.10 -4.26
N TYR A 218 13.17 -8.00 -3.96
CA TYR A 218 13.22 -7.44 -2.60
C TYR A 218 11.82 -7.10 -2.07
N ILE A 219 11.01 -6.43 -2.91
CA ILE A 219 9.62 -6.08 -2.56
C ILE A 219 8.79 -7.34 -2.34
N PHE A 220 8.95 -8.36 -3.17
CA PHE A 220 8.27 -9.66 -3.00
C PHE A 220 8.59 -10.29 -1.65
N MET A 221 9.86 -10.40 -1.28
CA MET A 221 10.26 -10.94 0.03
C MET A 221 9.66 -10.15 1.18
N ARG A 222 9.80 -8.81 1.14
CA ARG A 222 9.25 -7.93 2.17
C ARG A 222 7.73 -8.03 2.28
N SER A 223 7.01 -8.02 1.16
CA SER A 223 5.55 -8.09 1.12
C SER A 223 5.04 -9.46 1.60
N SER A 224 5.75 -10.55 1.28
CA SER A 224 5.44 -11.89 1.77
C SER A 224 5.55 -11.98 3.29
N ILE A 225 6.60 -11.38 3.87
CA ILE A 225 6.78 -11.31 5.32
C ILE A 225 5.67 -10.47 5.96
N HIS A 226 5.42 -9.27 5.41
CA HIS A 226 4.38 -8.37 5.88
C HIS A 226 3.00 -9.03 5.91
N SER A 227 2.60 -9.62 4.78
CA SER A 227 1.29 -10.27 4.64
C SER A 227 1.22 -11.56 5.46
N GLY A 228 2.32 -12.32 5.53
CA GLY A 228 2.43 -13.52 6.35
C GLY A 228 2.25 -13.24 7.83
N ILE A 229 2.95 -12.23 8.37
CA ILE A 229 2.79 -11.80 9.76
C ILE A 229 1.35 -11.32 9.99
N SER A 230 0.82 -10.43 9.15
CA SER A 230 -0.54 -9.91 9.31
C SER A 230 -1.60 -11.02 9.33
N THR A 231 -1.40 -12.10 8.55
CA THR A 231 -2.34 -13.22 8.43
C THR A 231 -2.20 -14.22 9.57
N TYR A 232 -0.97 -14.61 9.89
CA TYR A 232 -0.74 -15.76 10.78
C TYR A 232 -0.50 -15.38 12.24
N LEU A 233 -0.22 -14.12 12.53
CA LEU A 233 0.09 -13.64 13.88
C LEU A 233 -1.02 -13.93 14.91
N PRO A 234 -2.32 -13.63 14.66
CA PRO A 234 -3.37 -13.95 15.63
C PRO A 234 -3.49 -15.44 15.89
N LEU A 235 -3.46 -16.26 14.82
CA LEU A 235 -3.58 -17.71 14.92
C LEU A 235 -2.41 -18.31 15.72
N TYR A 236 -1.19 -17.79 15.52
CA TYR A 236 -0.01 -18.25 16.24
C TYR A 236 -0.14 -17.96 17.74
N PHE A 237 -0.50 -16.73 18.10
CA PHE A 237 -0.61 -16.36 19.50
C PHE A 237 -1.77 -17.02 20.22
N MET A 238 -2.92 -17.21 19.55
CA MET A 238 -4.06 -17.94 20.12
C MET A 238 -3.76 -19.42 20.33
N LYS A 239 -3.27 -20.11 19.28
CA LYS A 239 -3.11 -21.57 19.33
C LYS A 239 -1.86 -22.03 20.05
N PHE A 240 -0.76 -21.31 19.97
CA PHE A 240 0.56 -21.78 20.42
C PHE A 240 1.13 -20.98 21.60
N ARG A 241 0.54 -19.81 21.88
CA ARG A 241 0.97 -18.97 23.03
C ARG A 241 -0.13 -18.81 24.08
N GLY A 242 -1.34 -19.26 23.81
CA GLY A 242 -2.44 -19.26 24.76
C GLY A 242 -2.98 -17.85 25.07
N PHE A 243 -2.79 -16.86 24.18
CA PHE A 243 -3.31 -15.52 24.39
C PHE A 243 -4.77 -15.42 23.99
N GLU A 244 -5.53 -14.57 24.69
CA GLU A 244 -6.92 -14.29 24.36
C GLU A 244 -7.06 -13.73 22.95
N GLY A 245 -8.15 -14.09 22.25
CA GLY A 245 -8.38 -13.73 20.86
C GLY A 245 -8.40 -12.23 20.60
N VAL A 246 -8.94 -11.43 21.54
CA VAL A 246 -8.97 -9.95 21.44
C VAL A 246 -7.55 -9.40 21.45
N PHE A 247 -6.73 -9.85 22.40
CA PHE A 247 -5.33 -9.41 22.46
C PHE A 247 -4.53 -9.91 21.25
N ALA A 248 -4.66 -11.16 20.85
CA ALA A 248 -3.97 -11.71 19.70
C ALA A 248 -4.30 -10.94 18.40
N SER A 249 -5.55 -10.52 18.23
CA SER A 249 -5.98 -9.68 17.11
C SER A 249 -5.41 -8.27 17.19
N SER A 250 -5.30 -7.69 18.40
CA SER A 250 -4.72 -6.35 18.59
C SER A 250 -3.24 -6.27 18.19
N LEU A 251 -2.51 -7.40 18.21
CA LEU A 251 -1.13 -7.46 17.74
C LEU A 251 -0.98 -7.07 16.27
N VAL A 252 -1.96 -7.41 15.41
CA VAL A 252 -1.95 -6.97 14.00
C VAL A 252 -2.04 -5.45 13.91
N SER A 253 -2.89 -4.83 14.73
CA SER A 253 -2.97 -3.37 14.81
C SER A 253 -1.65 -2.75 15.27
N GLY A 254 -1.00 -3.34 16.26
CA GLY A 254 0.33 -2.94 16.71
C GLY A 254 1.38 -3.02 15.59
N PHE A 255 1.37 -4.12 14.83
CA PHE A 255 2.24 -4.31 13.66
C PHE A 255 2.04 -3.22 12.61
N LEU A 256 0.80 -2.93 12.25
CA LEU A 256 0.47 -1.92 11.24
C LEU A 256 0.81 -0.50 11.72
N LEU A 257 0.55 -0.17 12.99
CA LEU A 257 0.91 1.13 13.56
C LEU A 257 2.43 1.31 13.62
N GLY A 258 3.16 0.27 14.03
CA GLY A 258 4.62 0.25 13.93
C GLY A 258 5.09 0.50 12.49
N GLY A 259 4.43 -0.14 11.53
CA GLY A 259 4.71 0.02 10.11
C GLY A 259 4.47 1.43 9.59
N VAL A 260 3.39 2.09 9.99
CA VAL A 260 3.11 3.50 9.64
C VAL A 260 4.25 4.41 10.15
N ALA A 261 4.64 4.26 11.41
CA ALA A 261 5.75 5.02 11.99
C ALA A 261 7.07 4.72 11.28
N GLY A 262 7.37 3.43 11.04
CA GLY A 262 8.57 2.97 10.34
C GLY A 262 8.67 3.52 8.92
N ASN A 263 7.57 3.49 8.14
CA ASN A 263 7.52 4.03 6.78
C ASN A 263 7.89 5.53 6.76
N TYR A 264 7.29 6.31 7.65
CA TYR A 264 7.55 7.76 7.68
C TYR A 264 8.95 8.11 8.14
N ILE A 265 9.40 7.50 9.25
CA ILE A 265 10.74 7.72 9.79
C ILE A 265 11.80 7.19 8.80
N GLY A 266 11.59 6.02 8.24
CA GLY A 266 12.47 5.45 7.22
C GLY A 266 12.56 6.31 5.96
N ALA A 267 11.46 6.93 5.53
CA ALA A 267 11.44 7.86 4.41
C ALA A 267 12.29 9.13 4.70
N ILE A 268 12.14 9.73 5.89
CA ILE A 268 12.95 10.88 6.32
C ILE A 268 14.44 10.50 6.41
N LEU A 269 14.73 9.35 6.99
CA LEU A 269 16.10 8.85 7.13
C LEU A 269 16.71 8.50 5.77
N SER A 270 15.92 8.02 4.82
CA SER A 270 16.37 7.74 3.45
C SER A 270 16.86 9.02 2.76
N ASP A 271 16.14 10.13 2.89
CA ASP A 271 16.55 11.41 2.34
C ASP A 271 17.81 11.98 3.03
N LYS A 272 18.07 11.60 4.30
CA LYS A 272 19.23 12.06 5.07
C LYS A 272 20.45 11.17 4.94
N LEU A 273 20.28 9.87 5.04
CA LEU A 273 21.36 8.87 5.18
C LEU A 273 21.64 8.12 3.86
N GLY A 274 20.75 8.25 2.89
CA GLY A 274 20.79 7.52 1.62
C GLY A 274 19.98 6.22 1.61
N ALA A 275 19.45 5.90 0.43
CA ALA A 275 18.49 4.82 0.23
C ALA A 275 19.06 3.42 0.59
N ARG A 276 20.34 3.15 0.29
CA ARG A 276 20.98 1.84 0.58
C ARG A 276 20.98 1.52 2.08
N LYS A 277 21.34 2.51 2.91
CA LYS A 277 21.38 2.31 4.38
C LYS A 277 20.00 1.99 4.94
N ILE A 278 18.96 2.58 4.38
CA ILE A 278 17.57 2.33 4.82
C ILE A 278 17.07 0.97 4.33
N LEU A 279 17.33 0.60 3.07
CA LEU A 279 17.00 -0.74 2.57
C LEU A 279 17.62 -1.83 3.44
N LEU A 280 18.94 -1.75 3.66
CA LEU A 280 19.68 -2.75 4.43
C LEU A 280 19.31 -2.68 5.92
N GLY A 281 19.33 -1.48 6.51
CA GLY A 281 19.08 -1.31 7.95
C GLY A 281 17.69 -1.78 8.34
N SER A 282 16.65 -1.39 7.57
CA SER A 282 15.27 -1.79 7.89
C SER A 282 15.10 -3.31 7.79
N ILE A 283 15.54 -3.93 6.72
CA ILE A 283 15.33 -5.37 6.54
C ILE A 283 16.20 -6.20 7.49
N THR A 284 17.42 -5.77 7.80
CA THR A 284 18.29 -6.47 8.73
C THR A 284 17.79 -6.36 10.16
N LEU A 285 17.36 -5.17 10.60
CA LEU A 285 16.81 -4.97 11.96
C LEU A 285 15.45 -5.65 12.14
N SER A 286 14.74 -5.99 11.06
CA SER A 286 13.53 -6.79 11.15
C SER A 286 13.79 -8.24 11.59
N ILE A 287 14.99 -8.79 11.37
CA ILE A 287 15.37 -10.17 11.75
C ILE A 287 15.18 -10.39 13.25
N PRO A 288 15.89 -9.66 14.14
CA PRO A 288 15.74 -9.87 15.58
C PRO A 288 14.33 -9.51 16.06
N ALA A 289 13.64 -8.54 15.43
CA ALA A 289 12.28 -8.17 15.81
C ALA A 289 11.28 -9.30 15.50
N ILE A 290 11.36 -9.93 14.30
CA ILE A 290 10.50 -11.07 13.93
C ILE A 290 10.86 -12.29 14.80
N TYR A 291 12.14 -12.54 15.04
CA TYR A 291 12.55 -13.62 15.93
C TYR A 291 12.00 -13.44 17.35
N ALA A 292 12.01 -12.21 17.88
CA ALA A 292 11.42 -11.89 19.17
C ALA A 292 9.92 -12.21 19.25
N ILE A 293 9.16 -12.12 18.14
CA ILE A 293 7.77 -12.56 18.07
C ILE A 293 7.66 -14.05 18.40
N THR A 294 8.59 -14.87 17.89
CA THR A 294 8.55 -16.33 18.05
C THR A 294 8.86 -16.80 19.46
N ILE A 295 9.55 -16.01 20.24
CA ILE A 295 9.93 -16.33 21.63
C ILE A 295 9.14 -15.55 22.68
N ALA A 296 8.25 -14.63 22.27
CA ALA A 296 7.47 -13.80 23.19
C ALA A 296 6.50 -14.64 24.03
N THR A 297 6.62 -14.53 25.35
CA THR A 297 5.80 -15.26 26.33
C THR A 297 4.85 -14.34 27.10
N THR A 298 5.10 -13.02 27.08
CA THR A 298 4.27 -12.04 27.79
C THR A 298 3.59 -11.09 26.81
N PRO A 299 2.42 -10.54 27.14
CA PRO A 299 1.72 -9.57 26.29
C PRO A 299 2.57 -8.35 25.93
N PHE A 300 3.35 -7.85 26.90
CA PHE A 300 4.22 -6.70 26.68
C PHE A 300 5.34 -7.01 25.67
N LEU A 301 6.01 -8.14 25.81
CA LEU A 301 7.08 -8.55 24.89
C LEU A 301 6.51 -8.83 23.49
N ALA A 302 5.35 -9.49 23.39
CA ALA A 302 4.67 -9.76 22.14
C ALA A 302 4.33 -8.46 21.40
N MET A 303 3.69 -7.49 22.06
CA MET A 303 3.32 -6.22 21.47
C MET A 303 4.56 -5.42 21.04
N THR A 304 5.59 -5.35 21.89
CA THR A 304 6.84 -4.64 21.56
C THR A 304 7.54 -5.25 20.36
N ALA A 305 7.70 -6.59 20.32
CA ALA A 305 8.32 -7.29 19.21
C ALA A 305 7.56 -7.06 17.89
N VAL A 306 6.24 -7.12 17.94
CA VAL A 306 5.35 -6.94 16.78
C VAL A 306 5.39 -5.50 16.25
N VAL A 307 5.35 -4.50 17.12
CA VAL A 307 5.47 -3.08 16.73
C VAL A 307 6.83 -2.82 16.07
N LEU A 308 7.92 -3.33 16.66
CA LEU A 308 9.27 -3.21 16.09
C LEU A 308 9.40 -3.95 14.75
N ALA A 309 8.82 -5.14 14.62
CA ALA A 309 8.81 -5.87 13.35
C ALA A 309 8.09 -5.07 12.26
N GLY A 310 6.91 -4.52 12.55
CA GLY A 310 6.17 -3.64 11.64
C GLY A 310 6.97 -2.42 11.25
N PHE A 311 7.57 -1.75 12.25
CA PHE A 311 8.41 -0.56 12.04
C PHE A 311 9.56 -0.84 11.05
N PHE A 312 10.28 -1.91 11.23
CA PHE A 312 11.43 -2.22 10.38
C PHE A 312 11.01 -2.79 9.02
N ILE A 313 10.04 -3.70 8.93
CA ILE A 313 9.63 -4.29 7.65
C ILE A 313 9.08 -3.22 6.70
N ILE A 314 8.24 -2.31 7.20
CA ILE A 314 7.61 -1.28 6.38
C ILE A 314 8.52 -0.04 6.22
N GLY A 315 9.59 0.07 7.01
CA GLY A 315 10.50 1.23 7.02
C GLY A 315 11.17 1.57 5.70
N SER A 316 11.32 0.61 4.79
CA SER A 316 11.87 0.84 3.44
C SER A 316 10.81 1.03 2.35
N PHE A 317 9.51 1.06 2.67
CA PHE A 317 8.44 1.05 1.67
C PHE A 317 8.51 2.25 0.71
N ALA A 318 8.49 3.48 1.22
CA ALA A 318 8.61 4.69 0.40
C ALA A 318 9.94 4.75 -0.37
N THR A 319 11.01 4.28 0.26
CA THR A 319 12.34 4.22 -0.37
C THR A 319 12.35 3.31 -1.59
N THR A 320 11.70 2.13 -1.53
CA THR A 320 11.62 1.21 -2.67
C THR A 320 10.84 1.79 -3.85
N ILE A 321 9.78 2.56 -3.58
CA ILE A 321 9.01 3.27 -4.61
C ILE A 321 9.92 4.26 -5.35
N ILE A 322 10.62 5.11 -4.60
CA ILE A 322 11.50 6.14 -5.18
C ILE A 322 12.66 5.52 -5.96
N ILE A 323 13.27 4.43 -5.47
CA ILE A 323 14.32 3.73 -6.22
C ILE A 323 13.78 3.23 -7.56
N ALA A 324 12.62 2.58 -7.58
CA ALA A 324 12.02 2.07 -8.81
C ALA A 324 11.64 3.22 -9.77
N GLN A 325 11.10 4.31 -9.27
CA GLN A 325 10.80 5.51 -10.08
C GLN A 325 12.08 6.12 -10.69
N CYS A 326 13.19 6.13 -9.96
CA CYS A 326 14.49 6.57 -10.50
C CYS A 326 15.10 5.58 -11.49
N MET A 327 14.77 4.29 -11.41
CA MET A 327 15.19 3.27 -12.38
C MET A 327 14.37 3.30 -13.68
N LEU A 328 13.17 3.84 -13.62
CA LEU A 328 12.23 3.95 -14.73
C LEU A 328 11.78 5.42 -14.92
N PRO A 329 12.70 6.35 -15.20
CA PRO A 329 12.41 7.80 -15.21
C PRO A 329 11.39 8.19 -16.29
N ASN A 330 11.32 7.43 -17.39
CA ASN A 330 10.36 7.62 -18.46
C ASN A 330 9.02 6.89 -18.21
N ASN A 331 8.96 6.05 -17.18
CA ASN A 331 7.79 5.24 -16.82
C ASN A 331 7.55 5.26 -15.30
N VAL A 332 7.49 6.45 -14.72
CA VAL A 332 7.36 6.69 -13.27
C VAL A 332 6.02 6.15 -12.72
N GLY A 333 4.95 6.27 -13.50
CA GLY A 333 3.64 5.70 -13.16
C GLY A 333 3.66 4.18 -13.15
N MET A 334 4.30 3.54 -14.15
CA MET A 334 4.47 2.09 -14.20
C MET A 334 5.33 1.61 -13.02
N ALA A 335 6.43 2.31 -12.70
CA ALA A 335 7.25 2.01 -11.52
C ALA A 335 6.43 2.06 -10.23
N SER A 336 5.56 3.05 -10.09
CA SER A 336 4.64 3.18 -8.95
C SER A 336 3.63 2.02 -8.90
N GLY A 337 3.02 1.67 -10.02
CA GLY A 337 2.09 0.55 -10.12
C GLY A 337 2.73 -0.79 -9.74
N LEU A 338 3.98 -1.03 -10.18
CA LEU A 338 4.76 -2.22 -9.83
C LEU A 338 5.12 -2.27 -8.33
N THR A 339 5.43 -1.13 -7.73
CA THR A 339 5.93 -1.10 -6.35
C THR A 339 4.83 -0.94 -5.31
N ILE A 340 3.71 -0.31 -5.62
CA ILE A 340 2.58 -0.11 -4.71
C ILE A 340 1.56 -1.23 -4.92
N GLY A 341 0.96 -1.31 -6.10
CA GLY A 341 -0.14 -2.24 -6.36
C GLY A 341 0.30 -3.68 -6.50
N PHE A 342 1.22 -3.95 -7.43
CA PHE A 342 1.67 -5.32 -7.68
C PHE A 342 2.34 -5.97 -6.45
N SER A 343 2.94 -5.14 -5.55
CA SER A 343 3.51 -5.64 -4.30
C SER A 343 2.47 -6.25 -3.36
N VAL A 344 1.23 -5.75 -3.37
CA VAL A 344 0.12 -6.32 -2.58
C VAL A 344 -0.25 -7.70 -3.13
N GLY A 345 -0.35 -7.85 -4.45
CA GLY A 345 -0.57 -9.13 -5.12
C GLY A 345 0.54 -10.15 -4.83
N LEU A 346 1.80 -9.71 -4.90
CA LEU A 346 2.95 -10.54 -4.55
C LEU A 346 2.95 -10.98 -3.09
N GLY A 347 2.52 -10.12 -2.16
CA GLY A 347 2.33 -10.46 -0.74
C GLY A 347 1.32 -11.60 -0.56
N GLY A 348 0.19 -11.54 -1.26
CA GLY A 348 -0.83 -12.59 -1.26
C GLY A 348 -0.29 -13.93 -1.77
N PHE A 349 0.49 -13.92 -2.85
CA PHE A 349 1.17 -15.12 -3.35
C PHE A 349 2.14 -15.69 -2.32
N GLY A 350 2.93 -14.82 -1.66
CA GLY A 350 3.82 -15.22 -0.57
C GLY A 350 3.08 -15.89 0.60
N VAL A 351 1.92 -15.33 1.01
CA VAL A 351 1.07 -15.93 2.06
C VAL A 351 0.58 -17.30 1.66
N THR A 352 0.20 -17.52 0.39
CA THR A 352 -0.23 -18.83 -0.09
C THR A 352 0.88 -19.89 0.04
N ILE A 353 2.12 -19.53 -0.31
CA ILE A 353 3.28 -20.42 -0.14
C ILE A 353 3.51 -20.71 1.35
N LEU A 354 3.49 -19.67 2.20
CA LEU A 354 3.67 -19.80 3.64
C LEU A 354 2.55 -20.67 4.27
N GLY A 355 1.32 -20.54 3.77
CA GLY A 355 0.19 -21.37 4.17
C GLY A 355 0.38 -22.85 3.87
N ALA A 356 0.79 -23.18 2.64
CA ALA A 356 1.10 -24.54 2.26
C ALA A 356 2.24 -25.16 3.11
N LEU A 357 3.22 -24.34 3.48
CA LEU A 357 4.27 -24.76 4.42
C LEU A 357 3.73 -24.92 5.84
N ALA A 358 2.78 -24.10 6.28
CA ALA A 358 2.14 -24.22 7.60
C ALA A 358 1.30 -25.48 7.71
N ASP A 359 0.59 -25.86 6.65
CA ASP A 359 -0.17 -27.12 6.59
C ASP A 359 0.75 -28.34 6.71
N LYS A 360 1.94 -28.26 6.14
CA LYS A 360 2.90 -29.39 6.12
C LYS A 360 3.78 -29.47 7.37
N PHE A 361 4.27 -28.32 7.86
CA PHE A 361 5.29 -28.26 8.92
C PHE A 361 4.80 -27.62 10.22
N GLY A 362 3.59 -27.12 10.23
CA GLY A 362 3.00 -26.39 11.34
C GLY A 362 3.33 -24.90 11.35
N LEU A 363 2.42 -24.13 11.92
CA LEU A 363 2.53 -22.67 11.98
C LEU A 363 3.76 -22.15 12.77
N PRO A 364 4.21 -22.78 13.89
CA PRO A 364 5.42 -22.33 14.57
C PRO A 364 6.68 -22.34 13.69
N VAL A 365 6.82 -23.36 12.84
CA VAL A 365 7.95 -23.47 11.89
C VAL A 365 7.90 -22.33 10.87
N VAL A 366 6.72 -22.02 10.37
CA VAL A 366 6.53 -20.92 9.40
C VAL A 366 6.81 -19.56 10.02
N MET A 367 6.40 -19.34 11.27
CA MET A 367 6.75 -18.11 12.01
C MET A 367 8.27 -17.95 12.17
N GLN A 368 8.99 -19.04 12.48
CA GLN A 368 10.45 -19.03 12.51
C GLN A 368 11.07 -18.79 11.13
N LEU A 369 10.55 -19.46 10.09
CA LEU A 369 11.00 -19.26 8.70
C LEU A 369 10.89 -17.79 8.27
N MET A 370 9.79 -17.12 8.64
CA MET A 370 9.62 -15.69 8.36
C MET A 370 10.69 -14.81 9.00
N ALA A 371 11.32 -15.23 10.11
CA ALA A 371 12.44 -14.52 10.71
C ALA A 371 13.74 -14.63 9.88
N TRP A 372 13.86 -15.64 9.03
CA TRP A 372 15.04 -15.86 8.16
C TRP A 372 14.88 -15.26 6.76
N LEU A 373 13.65 -15.10 6.26
CA LEU A 373 13.41 -14.51 4.94
C LEU A 373 14.05 -13.11 4.74
N PRO A 374 14.11 -12.23 5.76
CA PRO A 374 14.81 -10.95 5.63
C PRO A 374 16.29 -11.05 5.29
N ILE A 375 16.95 -12.17 5.60
CA ILE A 375 18.36 -12.41 5.22
C ILE A 375 18.48 -12.46 3.69
N ILE A 376 17.58 -13.20 3.03
CA ILE A 376 17.56 -13.27 1.56
C ILE A 376 17.30 -11.87 0.98
N ALA A 377 16.35 -11.14 1.54
CA ALA A 377 16.06 -9.77 1.12
C ALA A 377 17.26 -8.83 1.34
N ALA A 378 18.02 -8.98 2.44
CA ALA A 378 19.22 -8.21 2.73
C ALA A 378 20.33 -8.49 1.69
N ILE A 379 20.55 -9.76 1.33
CA ILE A 379 21.53 -10.17 0.31
C ILE A 379 21.13 -9.54 -1.04
N VAL A 380 19.86 -9.62 -1.42
CA VAL A 380 19.34 -8.98 -2.64
C VAL A 380 19.54 -7.47 -2.61
N ALA A 381 19.29 -6.83 -1.46
CA ALA A 381 19.45 -5.38 -1.28
C ALA A 381 20.90 -4.91 -1.50
N LEU A 382 21.89 -5.74 -1.19
CA LEU A 382 23.30 -5.46 -1.50
C LEU A 382 23.55 -5.35 -3.01
N GLY A 383 22.87 -6.17 -3.81
CA GLY A 383 22.98 -6.18 -5.27
C GLY A 383 22.18 -5.10 -5.99
N ILE A 384 21.22 -4.41 -5.32
CA ILE A 384 20.39 -3.37 -5.95
C ILE A 384 21.27 -2.16 -6.30
N PRO A 385 21.41 -1.76 -7.57
CA PRO A 385 22.12 -0.55 -7.93
C PRO A 385 21.30 0.68 -7.51
N ILE A 386 21.84 1.45 -6.55
CA ILE A 386 21.17 2.67 -6.09
C ILE A 386 21.46 3.82 -7.06
N PRO A 387 20.44 4.51 -7.60
CA PRO A 387 20.61 5.68 -8.45
C PRO A 387 21.46 6.75 -7.77
N LYS A 388 22.33 7.45 -8.54
CA LYS A 388 23.27 8.46 -8.01
C LYS A 388 22.60 9.50 -7.13
N LYS A 389 21.39 9.94 -7.50
CA LYS A 389 20.58 10.93 -6.76
C LYS A 389 20.17 10.48 -5.36
N LEU A 390 20.19 9.18 -5.07
CA LEU A 390 19.80 8.56 -3.79
C LEU A 390 20.99 8.02 -2.99
N LYS A 391 22.21 8.24 -3.48
CA LYS A 391 23.45 7.90 -2.76
C LYS A 391 23.85 9.09 -1.88
N LYS A 392 23.97 8.85 -0.59
CA LYS A 392 24.54 9.77 0.40
C LYS A 392 25.54 9.02 1.28
#